data_045b43eaa1392f20801ce2ab5ce6d74d
#
_entry.id   045b43eaa1392f20801ce2ab5ce6d74d
#
_cell.length_a   1.000
_cell.length_b   1.000
_cell.length_c   1.000
_cell.angle_alpha   90.00
_cell.angle_beta   90.00
_cell.angle_gamma   90.00
#
_symmetry.space_group_name_H-M   'P 1'
#
loop_
_entity.id
_entity.type
_entity.pdbx_description
1 polymer ?
#
loop_
_entity_poly.entity_id
_entity_poly.type
_entity_poly.pdbx_seq_one_letter_code
_entity_poly.pdbx_strand_id
1 'polypeptide(L)'
;MDNLTILTVNFNTPEYIFALSKSLKKFFPEYKNSLIVVDNSTKKVYTEGTYNDLEIVYFDNNNYKELEDLKPSKYPAAGHYNSAHHCLTLDWAIKNLVKTDYLLLLDSDIVLTKQVKPYFDEFVKNDYALYGFKRTTYKCPAIPPWCCFINVKKMRELNINYYDFNRILYVNDNLTHDTGASLYEDFIKADCKIKETPDNYFWIHFKGGSVFKDRGLMWLNQHSQYWT
;
A
#
# COMPACT_ATOMS: atom_id res chain seq x y z
N MET A 1 -13.31 16.40 -2.36
CA MET A 1 -12.47 15.16 -2.31
C MET A 1 -13.21 13.96 -1.74
N ASP A 2 -14.50 13.97 -1.81
CA ASP A 2 -15.37 12.95 -1.21
C ASP A 2 -15.27 11.57 -1.91
N ASN A 3 -14.63 11.53 -3.09
CA ASN A 3 -14.49 10.32 -3.91
C ASN A 3 -13.06 9.72 -3.85
N LEU A 4 -12.32 9.97 -2.78
CA LEU A 4 -10.99 9.43 -2.51
C LEU A 4 -10.96 8.78 -1.13
N THR A 5 -10.49 7.55 -1.05
CA THR A 5 -10.08 6.89 0.19
C THR A 5 -8.55 6.91 0.29
N ILE A 6 -8.02 7.11 1.48
CA ILE A 6 -6.59 6.90 1.77
C ILE A 6 -6.47 5.74 2.74
N LEU A 7 -5.65 4.76 2.41
CA LEU A 7 -5.50 3.51 3.13
C LEU A 7 -4.05 3.11 3.29
N THR A 8 -3.73 2.58 4.46
CA THR A 8 -2.44 1.93 4.76
C THR A 8 -2.66 0.63 5.52
N VAL A 9 -1.69 -0.26 5.43
CA VAL A 9 -1.63 -1.49 6.25
C VAL A 9 -0.53 -1.32 7.27
N ASN A 10 -0.85 -1.56 8.54
CA ASN A 10 0.13 -1.55 9.63
C ASN A 10 0.46 -2.96 10.10
N PHE A 11 1.74 -3.21 10.34
CA PHE A 11 2.22 -4.43 10.99
C PHE A 11 3.29 -4.08 12.03
N ASN A 12 2.88 -3.96 13.31
CA ASN A 12 3.77 -3.70 14.47
C ASN A 12 4.57 -2.37 14.41
N THR A 13 4.11 -1.37 13.65
CA THR A 13 4.85 -0.11 13.43
C THR A 13 4.01 1.17 13.64
N PRO A 14 3.39 1.36 14.83
CA PRO A 14 2.50 2.50 15.08
C PRO A 14 3.21 3.86 14.97
N GLU A 15 4.52 3.92 15.21
CA GLU A 15 5.32 5.14 15.12
C GLU A 15 5.33 5.70 13.70
N TYR A 16 5.40 4.82 12.68
CA TYR A 16 5.34 5.24 11.29
C TYR A 16 3.95 5.73 10.90
N ILE A 17 2.89 5.07 11.37
CA ILE A 17 1.51 5.52 11.14
C ILE A 17 1.29 6.93 11.69
N PHE A 18 1.84 7.23 12.87
CA PHE A 18 1.77 8.57 13.43
C PHE A 18 2.45 9.61 12.52
N ALA A 19 3.67 9.34 12.06
CA ALA A 19 4.40 10.23 11.15
C ALA A 19 3.70 10.36 9.80
N LEU A 20 3.19 9.26 9.23
CA LEU A 20 2.41 9.25 8.00
C LEU A 20 1.18 10.14 8.13
N SER A 21 0.37 9.97 9.19
CA SER A 21 -0.81 10.77 9.45
C SER A 21 -0.49 12.27 9.56
N LYS A 22 0.57 12.62 10.27
CA LYS A 22 1.05 14.01 10.38
C LYS A 22 1.47 14.58 9.04
N SER A 23 2.25 13.83 8.26
CA SER A 23 2.68 14.26 6.92
C SER A 23 1.49 14.40 5.96
N LEU A 24 0.48 13.53 6.09
CA LEU A 24 -0.75 13.62 5.32
C LEU A 24 -1.48 14.93 5.60
N LYS A 25 -1.66 15.31 6.85
CA LYS A 25 -2.27 16.60 7.22
C LYS A 25 -1.50 17.79 6.66
N LYS A 26 -0.18 17.72 6.66
CA LYS A 26 0.71 18.79 6.19
C LYS A 26 0.71 18.94 4.66
N PHE A 27 0.71 17.84 3.93
CA PHE A 27 0.88 17.82 2.48
C PHE A 27 -0.38 17.46 1.69
N PHE A 28 -1.49 17.18 2.39
CA PHE A 28 -2.78 16.95 1.79
C PHE A 28 -3.92 17.54 2.66
N PRO A 29 -3.86 18.83 3.04
CA PRO A 29 -4.81 19.44 3.96
C PRO A 29 -6.25 19.48 3.41
N GLU A 30 -6.44 19.32 2.11
CA GLU A 30 -7.77 19.24 1.47
C GLU A 30 -8.48 17.92 1.74
N TYR A 31 -7.74 16.85 2.07
CA TYR A 31 -8.34 15.59 2.48
C TYR A 31 -8.83 15.69 3.92
N LYS A 32 -10.15 15.58 4.12
CA LYS A 32 -10.80 15.79 5.42
C LYS A 32 -11.29 14.50 6.08
N ASN A 33 -11.22 13.37 5.36
CA ASN A 33 -11.61 12.08 5.91
C ASN A 33 -10.48 11.47 6.74
N SER A 34 -10.78 10.43 7.49
CA SER A 34 -9.78 9.67 8.23
C SER A 34 -8.87 8.86 7.30
N LEU A 35 -7.61 8.69 7.69
CA LEU A 35 -6.74 7.67 7.13
C LEU A 35 -7.22 6.30 7.65
N ILE A 36 -7.60 5.40 6.75
CA ILE A 36 -7.94 4.03 7.11
C ILE A 36 -6.65 3.25 7.33
N VAL A 37 -6.49 2.73 8.53
CA VAL A 37 -5.35 1.89 8.93
C VAL A 37 -5.85 0.47 9.15
N VAL A 38 -5.50 -0.44 8.26
CA VAL A 38 -5.75 -1.87 8.46
C VAL A 38 -4.62 -2.45 9.29
N ASP A 39 -4.92 -2.72 10.53
CA ASP A 39 -3.93 -3.25 11.48
C ASP A 39 -3.99 -4.78 11.53
N ASN A 40 -2.97 -5.43 11.01
CA ASN A 40 -2.77 -6.87 11.10
C ASN A 40 -1.57 -7.25 11.99
N SER A 41 -1.25 -6.38 12.93
CA SER A 41 -0.21 -6.61 13.94
C SER A 41 -0.51 -7.83 14.79
N THR A 42 0.54 -8.52 15.24
CA THR A 42 0.44 -9.69 16.12
C THR A 42 -0.19 -9.37 17.47
N LYS A 43 -0.11 -8.11 17.91
CA LYS A 43 -0.79 -7.58 19.08
C LYS A 43 -1.43 -6.25 18.69
N LYS A 44 -2.62 -5.96 19.22
CA LYS A 44 -3.24 -4.63 19.06
C LYS A 44 -2.31 -3.56 19.62
N VAL A 45 -1.80 -2.70 18.74
CA VAL A 45 -0.83 -1.65 19.09
C VAL A 45 -1.49 -0.28 19.28
N TYR A 46 -2.73 -0.14 18.85
CA TYR A 46 -3.51 1.09 19.01
C TYR A 46 -4.46 0.97 20.18
N THR A 47 -4.59 2.06 20.96
CA THR A 47 -5.65 2.24 21.95
C THR A 47 -6.79 3.03 21.32
N GLU A 48 -8.01 2.64 21.62
CA GLU A 48 -9.21 3.34 21.16
C GLU A 48 -9.15 4.82 21.59
N GLY A 49 -9.40 5.75 20.67
CA GLY A 49 -9.35 7.18 20.93
C GLY A 49 -7.97 7.86 20.90
N THR A 50 -6.89 7.13 20.65
CA THR A 50 -5.52 7.68 20.67
C THR A 50 -5.22 8.56 19.44
N TYR A 51 -5.91 8.36 18.31
CA TYR A 51 -5.66 9.05 17.06
C TYR A 51 -6.99 9.49 16.44
N ASN A 52 -7.37 10.77 16.62
CA ASN A 52 -8.67 11.30 16.15
C ASN A 52 -8.87 11.29 14.63
N ASP A 53 -7.79 11.13 13.86
CA ASP A 53 -7.82 11.20 12.38
C ASP A 53 -7.53 9.85 11.73
N LEU A 54 -7.58 8.78 12.50
CA LEU A 54 -7.35 7.42 12.03
C LEU A 54 -8.61 6.59 12.22
N GLU A 55 -9.00 5.86 11.19
CA GLU A 55 -9.98 4.78 11.26
C GLU A 55 -9.21 3.47 11.36
N ILE A 56 -9.13 2.91 12.56
CA ILE A 56 -8.40 1.66 12.80
C ILE A 56 -9.33 0.48 12.58
N VAL A 57 -8.96 -0.39 11.66
CA VAL A 57 -9.66 -1.65 11.37
C VAL A 57 -8.70 -2.80 11.62
N TYR A 58 -9.06 -3.68 12.55
CA TYR A 58 -8.27 -4.88 12.83
C TYR A 58 -8.65 -5.99 11.84
N PHE A 59 -7.64 -6.57 11.21
CA PHE A 59 -7.81 -7.65 10.27
C PHE A 59 -6.86 -8.81 10.60
N ASP A 60 -7.43 -9.90 11.09
CA ASP A 60 -6.68 -11.14 11.32
C ASP A 60 -6.68 -11.99 10.04
N ASN A 61 -5.56 -11.99 9.33
CA ASN A 61 -5.39 -12.76 8.10
C ASN A 61 -4.75 -14.16 8.34
N ASN A 62 -4.51 -14.56 9.60
CA ASN A 62 -3.89 -15.86 9.91
C ASN A 62 -4.80 -17.05 9.59
N ASN A 63 -6.11 -16.82 9.46
CA ASN A 63 -7.10 -17.87 9.22
C ASN A 63 -7.40 -18.12 7.73
N TYR A 64 -6.68 -17.48 6.82
CA TYR A 64 -6.88 -17.71 5.39
C TYR A 64 -6.16 -18.98 4.94
N LYS A 65 -6.94 -19.94 4.45
CA LYS A 65 -6.46 -21.26 4.00
C LYS A 65 -5.40 -21.12 2.90
N GLU A 66 -5.54 -20.12 2.05
CA GLU A 66 -4.63 -19.82 0.95
C GLU A 66 -3.20 -19.52 1.44
N LEU A 67 -3.06 -18.96 2.65
CA LEU A 67 -1.75 -18.70 3.25
C LEU A 67 -1.08 -19.96 3.79
N GLU A 68 -1.85 -20.98 4.16
CA GLU A 68 -1.29 -22.27 4.60
C GLU A 68 -0.44 -22.93 3.50
N ASP A 69 -0.89 -22.79 2.26
CA ASP A 69 -0.20 -23.37 1.11
C ASP A 69 1.09 -22.60 0.76
N LEU A 70 1.24 -21.36 1.22
CA LEU A 70 2.41 -20.51 1.01
C LEU A 70 3.39 -20.47 2.18
N LYS A 71 3.16 -21.25 3.26
CA LYS A 71 4.07 -21.29 4.41
C LYS A 71 5.48 -21.67 4.00
N PRO A 72 6.53 -21.12 4.68
CA PRO A 72 7.94 -21.40 4.40
C PRO A 72 8.32 -22.89 4.43
N SER A 73 7.55 -23.73 5.11
CA SER A 73 7.73 -25.18 5.07
C SER A 73 7.50 -25.81 3.69
N LYS A 74 6.67 -25.17 2.85
CA LYS A 74 6.40 -25.59 1.47
C LYS A 74 7.18 -24.76 0.44
N TYR A 75 7.51 -23.50 0.77
CA TYR A 75 8.23 -22.57 -0.11
C TYR A 75 9.40 -21.96 0.66
N PRO A 76 10.64 -22.17 0.22
CA PRO A 76 11.84 -21.81 1.00
C PRO A 76 12.10 -20.32 1.16
N ALA A 77 11.33 -19.42 0.55
CA ALA A 77 11.57 -18.01 0.67
C ALA A 77 10.52 -17.30 1.53
N ALA A 78 10.90 -16.97 2.74
CA ALA A 78 10.09 -16.22 3.70
C ALA A 78 9.53 -14.87 3.15
N GLY A 79 10.24 -14.25 2.20
CA GLY A 79 9.79 -13.00 1.58
C GLY A 79 8.44 -13.09 0.86
N HIS A 80 8.11 -14.27 0.28
CA HIS A 80 6.81 -14.45 -0.40
C HIS A 80 5.65 -14.55 0.54
N TYR A 81 5.86 -15.24 1.65
CA TYR A 81 4.83 -15.38 2.65
C TYR A 81 4.39 -14.00 3.19
N ASN A 82 5.35 -13.13 3.48
CA ASN A 82 5.08 -11.76 3.93
C ASN A 82 4.39 -10.93 2.85
N SER A 83 4.83 -11.02 1.59
CA SER A 83 4.17 -10.34 0.46
C SER A 83 2.75 -10.85 0.26
N ALA A 84 2.51 -12.16 0.38
CA ALA A 84 1.18 -12.75 0.25
C ALA A 84 0.24 -12.29 1.38
N HIS A 85 0.70 -12.24 2.62
CA HIS A 85 -0.06 -11.67 3.74
C HIS A 85 -0.45 -10.21 3.48
N HIS A 86 0.50 -9.40 3.04
CA HIS A 86 0.26 -7.99 2.72
C HIS A 86 -0.74 -7.86 1.58
N CYS A 87 -0.55 -8.58 0.48
CA CYS A 87 -1.46 -8.56 -0.67
C CYS A 87 -2.88 -8.99 -0.31
N LEU A 88 -3.03 -10.03 0.51
CA LEU A 88 -4.33 -10.50 0.97
C LEU A 88 -5.04 -9.42 1.79
N THR A 89 -4.32 -8.78 2.72
CA THR A 89 -4.85 -7.68 3.51
C THR A 89 -5.31 -6.53 2.63
N LEU A 90 -4.51 -6.15 1.63
CA LEU A 90 -4.85 -5.09 0.69
C LEU A 90 -6.07 -5.43 -0.16
N ASP A 91 -6.12 -6.65 -0.72
CA ASP A 91 -7.25 -7.09 -1.53
C ASP A 91 -8.55 -7.11 -0.72
N TRP A 92 -8.51 -7.63 0.50
CA TRP A 92 -9.63 -7.59 1.43
C TRP A 92 -10.05 -6.15 1.76
N ALA A 93 -9.10 -5.28 2.08
CA ALA A 93 -9.39 -3.89 2.44
C ALA A 93 -10.01 -3.11 1.28
N ILE A 94 -9.50 -3.25 0.07
CA ILE A 94 -10.04 -2.60 -1.13
C ILE A 94 -11.48 -3.06 -1.37
N LYS A 95 -11.78 -4.34 -1.23
CA LYS A 95 -13.11 -4.90 -1.43
C LYS A 95 -14.12 -4.47 -0.35
N ASN A 96 -13.69 -4.41 0.89
CA ASN A 96 -14.60 -4.25 2.03
C ASN A 96 -14.68 -2.81 2.55
N LEU A 97 -13.58 -2.04 2.53
CA LEU A 97 -13.49 -0.72 3.14
C LEU A 97 -13.53 0.42 2.14
N VAL A 98 -12.95 0.26 0.94
CA VAL A 98 -12.94 1.33 -0.06
C VAL A 98 -14.29 1.41 -0.76
N LYS A 99 -15.03 2.52 -0.52
CA LYS A 99 -16.35 2.79 -1.14
C LYS A 99 -16.28 3.83 -2.25
N THR A 100 -15.16 4.54 -2.36
CA THR A 100 -14.90 5.60 -3.34
C THR A 100 -14.41 5.03 -4.68
N ASP A 101 -14.37 5.85 -5.72
CA ASP A 101 -13.84 5.47 -7.03
C ASP A 101 -12.31 5.46 -7.04
N TYR A 102 -11.67 6.23 -6.15
CA TYR A 102 -10.22 6.39 -6.11
C TYR A 102 -9.66 6.00 -4.76
N LEU A 103 -8.46 5.43 -4.80
CA LEU A 103 -7.69 5.05 -3.63
C LEU A 103 -6.29 5.65 -3.73
N LEU A 104 -5.82 6.31 -2.67
CA LEU A 104 -4.40 6.52 -2.42
C LEU A 104 -3.94 5.43 -1.45
N LEU A 105 -3.18 4.49 -1.95
CA LEU A 105 -2.60 3.42 -1.17
C LEU A 105 -1.19 3.81 -0.73
N LEU A 106 -0.92 3.65 0.56
CA LEU A 106 0.32 4.06 1.20
C LEU A 106 0.88 2.90 2.04
N ASP A 107 2.18 2.64 1.96
CA ASP A 107 2.84 1.80 2.96
C ASP A 107 2.93 2.55 4.29
N SER A 108 3.00 1.81 5.39
CA SER A 108 3.08 2.40 6.73
C SER A 108 4.36 3.20 6.95
N ASP A 109 5.48 2.75 6.36
CA ASP A 109 6.82 3.31 6.54
C ASP A 109 7.20 4.34 5.46
N ILE A 110 6.25 5.22 5.13
CA ILE A 110 6.47 6.39 4.28
C ILE A 110 6.10 7.69 4.99
N VAL A 111 6.62 8.80 4.50
CA VAL A 111 6.11 10.15 4.77
C VAL A 111 5.97 10.92 3.46
N LEU A 112 4.93 11.76 3.39
CA LEU A 112 4.74 12.67 2.27
C LEU A 112 5.70 13.86 2.38
N THR A 113 6.17 14.39 1.24
CA THR A 113 7.19 15.44 1.19
C THR A 113 6.77 16.64 0.35
N LYS A 114 5.69 16.51 -0.43
CA LYS A 114 5.14 17.56 -1.29
C LYS A 114 3.62 17.51 -1.27
N GLN A 115 2.97 18.60 -1.68
CA GLN A 115 1.51 18.65 -1.82
C GLN A 115 1.01 17.53 -2.72
N VAL A 116 0.03 16.76 -2.24
CA VAL A 116 -0.49 15.57 -2.94
C VAL A 116 -1.57 15.93 -3.96
N LYS A 117 -2.35 16.99 -3.68
CA LYS A 117 -3.49 17.39 -4.51
C LYS A 117 -3.17 17.51 -6.01
N PRO A 118 -2.06 18.16 -6.44
CA PRO A 118 -1.74 18.26 -7.88
C PRO A 118 -1.59 16.91 -8.57
N TYR A 119 -1.03 15.91 -7.88
CA TYR A 119 -0.85 14.56 -8.43
C TYR A 119 -2.17 13.81 -8.50
N PHE A 120 -3.05 13.99 -7.52
CA PHE A 120 -4.39 13.44 -7.55
C PHE A 120 -5.23 14.07 -8.68
N ASP A 121 -5.17 15.38 -8.85
CA ASP A 121 -5.87 16.08 -9.94
C ASP A 121 -5.37 15.60 -11.32
N GLU A 122 -4.06 15.42 -11.48
CA GLU A 122 -3.47 14.85 -12.70
C GLU A 122 -3.97 13.42 -12.95
N PHE A 123 -3.98 12.58 -11.90
CA PHE A 123 -4.45 11.22 -11.96
C PHE A 123 -5.90 11.12 -12.46
N VAL A 124 -6.79 11.90 -11.88
CA VAL A 124 -8.22 11.94 -12.25
C VAL A 124 -8.41 12.53 -13.65
N LYS A 125 -7.79 13.67 -13.94
CA LYS A 125 -7.92 14.37 -15.21
C LYS A 125 -7.53 13.52 -16.43
N ASN A 126 -6.49 12.71 -16.29
CA ASN A 126 -5.98 11.88 -17.38
C ASN A 126 -6.61 10.49 -17.41
N ASP A 127 -7.54 10.20 -16.48
CA ASP A 127 -8.22 8.91 -16.36
C ASP A 127 -7.24 7.72 -16.24
N TYR A 128 -6.16 7.90 -15.48
CA TYR A 128 -5.22 6.83 -15.21
C TYR A 128 -5.89 5.72 -14.38
N ALA A 129 -5.54 4.47 -14.65
CA ALA A 129 -5.94 3.33 -13.82
C ALA A 129 -5.03 3.15 -12.61
N LEU A 130 -3.75 3.46 -12.79
CA LEU A 130 -2.71 3.31 -11.78
C LEU A 130 -1.67 4.42 -11.96
N TYR A 131 -1.22 5.00 -10.85
CA TYR A 131 -0.22 6.08 -10.85
C TYR A 131 0.72 5.87 -9.68
N GLY A 132 2.01 5.63 -9.95
CA GLY A 132 3.00 5.40 -8.90
C GLY A 132 4.38 5.04 -9.43
N PHE A 133 5.30 4.76 -8.53
CA PHE A 133 6.65 4.34 -8.87
C PHE A 133 6.66 2.92 -9.45
N LYS A 134 7.25 2.78 -10.65
CA LYS A 134 7.44 1.46 -11.24
C LYS A 134 8.72 0.82 -10.77
N ARG A 135 8.60 -0.30 -10.10
CA ARG A 135 9.72 -1.16 -9.74
C ARG A 135 9.98 -2.19 -10.82
N THR A 136 11.23 -2.25 -11.28
CA THR A 136 11.68 -3.21 -12.31
C THR A 136 12.75 -4.19 -11.79
N THR A 137 12.99 -4.18 -10.48
CA THR A 137 14.04 -4.99 -9.85
C THR A 137 13.78 -6.49 -9.94
N TYR A 138 12.51 -6.89 -10.05
CA TYR A 138 12.09 -8.27 -10.27
C TYR A 138 11.69 -8.50 -11.72
N LYS A 139 11.66 -9.76 -12.17
CA LYS A 139 11.27 -10.11 -13.54
C LYS A 139 9.88 -9.61 -13.94
N CYS A 140 8.97 -9.46 -12.98
CA CYS A 140 7.67 -8.88 -13.20
C CYS A 140 7.65 -7.42 -12.75
N PRO A 141 7.46 -6.47 -13.66
CA PRO A 141 7.27 -5.07 -13.29
C PRO A 141 6.06 -4.90 -12.36
N ALA A 142 6.15 -3.99 -11.41
CA ALA A 142 5.07 -3.68 -10.48
C ALA A 142 5.05 -2.19 -10.14
N ILE A 143 3.87 -1.67 -9.82
CA ILE A 143 3.74 -0.47 -9.01
C ILE A 143 3.41 -0.96 -7.59
N PRO A 144 4.39 -0.94 -6.68
CA PRO A 144 4.20 -1.46 -5.32
C PRO A 144 3.28 -0.53 -4.51
N PRO A 145 2.74 -1.01 -3.37
CA PRO A 145 1.83 -0.24 -2.52
C PRO A 145 2.51 0.91 -1.77
N TRP A 146 3.78 1.18 -2.03
CA TRP A 146 4.55 2.20 -1.29
C TRP A 146 3.86 3.55 -1.28
N CYS A 147 3.49 4.07 -2.45
CA CYS A 147 2.64 5.24 -2.61
C CYS A 147 2.08 5.24 -4.04
N CYS A 148 0.81 4.89 -4.19
CA CYS A 148 0.19 4.86 -5.51
C CYS A 148 -1.29 5.26 -5.47
N PHE A 149 -1.76 5.92 -6.54
CA PHE A 149 -3.19 6.10 -6.78
C PHE A 149 -3.71 4.93 -7.62
N ILE A 150 -4.88 4.43 -7.25
CA ILE A 150 -5.58 3.33 -7.91
C ILE A 150 -6.99 3.78 -8.25
N ASN A 151 -7.41 3.59 -9.49
CA ASN A 151 -8.78 3.76 -9.93
C ASN A 151 -9.58 2.49 -9.59
N VAL A 152 -10.19 2.48 -8.42
CA VAL A 152 -10.95 1.33 -7.90
C VAL A 152 -12.24 1.13 -8.69
N LYS A 153 -12.82 2.20 -9.26
CA LYS A 153 -13.95 2.07 -10.17
C LYS A 153 -13.58 1.19 -11.38
N LYS A 154 -12.44 1.46 -12.02
CA LYS A 154 -11.94 0.62 -13.13
C LYS A 154 -11.63 -0.81 -12.70
N MET A 155 -11.06 -1.02 -11.51
CA MET A 155 -10.87 -2.38 -10.97
C MET A 155 -12.19 -3.14 -10.91
N ARG A 156 -13.26 -2.51 -10.42
CA ARG A 156 -14.59 -3.12 -10.31
C ARG A 156 -15.21 -3.39 -11.69
N GLU A 157 -15.15 -2.42 -12.60
CA GLU A 157 -15.70 -2.54 -13.95
C GLU A 157 -15.02 -3.65 -14.76
N LEU A 158 -13.71 -3.83 -14.57
CA LEU A 158 -12.90 -4.83 -15.26
C LEU A 158 -12.78 -6.16 -14.51
N ASN A 159 -13.40 -6.26 -13.32
CA ASN A 159 -13.28 -7.41 -12.42
C ASN A 159 -11.82 -7.77 -12.10
N ILE A 160 -10.99 -6.75 -11.88
CA ILE A 160 -9.57 -6.89 -11.51
C ILE A 160 -9.45 -6.91 -9.98
N ASN A 161 -8.75 -7.91 -9.45
CA ASN A 161 -8.39 -7.99 -8.03
C ASN A 161 -7.01 -7.35 -7.81
N TYR A 162 -6.78 -6.85 -6.58
CA TYR A 162 -5.46 -6.36 -6.23
C TYR A 162 -4.41 -7.48 -6.30
N TYR A 163 -4.82 -8.71 -5.99
CA TYR A 163 -3.98 -9.85 -5.83
C TYR A 163 -4.51 -11.11 -6.51
N ASP A 164 -3.61 -11.86 -7.15
CA ASP A 164 -3.91 -13.19 -7.69
C ASP A 164 -2.92 -14.21 -7.12
N PHE A 165 -3.41 -15.09 -6.24
CA PHE A 165 -2.63 -16.13 -5.60
C PHE A 165 -1.94 -17.08 -6.60
N ASN A 166 -2.57 -17.33 -7.74
CA ASN A 166 -2.04 -18.25 -8.73
C ASN A 166 -0.81 -17.71 -9.45
N ARG A 167 -0.52 -16.41 -9.33
CA ARG A 167 0.62 -15.75 -9.98
C ARG A 167 1.81 -15.57 -9.05
N ILE A 168 1.64 -15.67 -7.74
CA ILE A 168 2.77 -15.71 -6.81
C ILE A 168 3.32 -17.13 -6.76
N LEU A 169 4.04 -17.49 -7.80
CA LEU A 169 4.74 -18.78 -7.85
C LEU A 169 6.22 -18.53 -8.09
N TYR A 170 7.04 -19.31 -7.40
CA TYR A 170 8.43 -19.52 -7.74
C TYR A 170 8.50 -20.39 -8.98
N VAL A 171 9.04 -19.85 -10.04
CA VAL A 171 9.48 -20.63 -11.17
C VAL A 171 11.00 -20.55 -11.22
N ASN A 172 11.69 -21.67 -10.98
CA ASN A 172 13.15 -21.78 -11.02
C ASN A 172 13.87 -20.74 -10.13
N ASP A 173 13.54 -20.70 -8.85
CA ASP A 173 14.10 -19.76 -7.84
C ASP A 173 13.90 -18.27 -8.13
N ASN A 174 13.01 -17.92 -9.03
CA ASN A 174 12.66 -16.53 -9.33
C ASN A 174 11.24 -16.19 -8.87
N LEU A 175 11.12 -15.06 -8.22
CA LEU A 175 9.82 -14.48 -7.89
C LEU A 175 9.09 -14.09 -9.18
N THR A 176 7.92 -14.67 -9.41
CA THR A 176 7.10 -14.33 -10.57
C THR A 176 6.35 -13.02 -10.36
N HIS A 177 5.66 -12.89 -9.22
CA HIS A 177 4.94 -11.67 -8.87
C HIS A 177 5.19 -11.26 -7.42
N ASP A 178 5.43 -9.98 -7.19
CA ASP A 178 5.44 -9.37 -5.87
C ASP A 178 4.21 -8.45 -5.72
N THR A 179 4.07 -7.83 -4.56
CA THR A 179 2.97 -6.92 -4.23
C THR A 179 2.77 -5.86 -5.33
N GLY A 180 1.56 -5.78 -5.88
CA GLY A 180 1.20 -4.85 -6.95
C GLY A 180 1.49 -5.32 -8.38
N ALA A 181 2.21 -6.44 -8.58
CA ALA A 181 2.54 -6.92 -9.92
C ALA A 181 1.30 -7.43 -10.69
N SER A 182 0.43 -8.19 -10.04
CA SER A 182 -0.82 -8.67 -10.67
C SER A 182 -1.70 -7.52 -11.12
N LEU A 183 -1.90 -6.52 -10.25
CA LEU A 183 -2.69 -5.34 -10.57
C LEU A 183 -2.11 -4.57 -11.77
N TYR A 184 -0.79 -4.34 -11.77
CA TYR A 184 -0.11 -3.66 -12.86
C TYR A 184 -0.28 -4.39 -14.18
N GLU A 185 -0.06 -5.71 -14.18
CA GLU A 185 -0.18 -6.56 -15.38
C GLU A 185 -1.62 -6.58 -15.91
N ASP A 186 -2.62 -6.68 -15.03
CA ASP A 186 -4.02 -6.73 -15.44
C ASP A 186 -4.51 -5.41 -16.03
N PHE A 187 -4.08 -4.27 -15.49
CA PHE A 187 -4.37 -3.00 -16.12
C PHE A 187 -3.69 -2.83 -17.47
N ILE A 188 -2.46 -3.33 -17.65
CA ILE A 188 -1.80 -3.35 -18.97
C ILE A 188 -2.58 -4.22 -19.96
N LYS A 189 -2.99 -5.42 -19.57
CA LYS A 189 -3.79 -6.33 -20.43
C LYS A 189 -5.13 -5.74 -20.83
N ALA A 190 -5.71 -4.91 -19.97
CA ALA A 190 -6.97 -4.20 -20.22
C ALA A 190 -6.78 -2.88 -20.98
N ASP A 191 -5.58 -2.60 -21.53
CA ASP A 191 -5.22 -1.37 -22.25
C ASP A 191 -5.52 -0.08 -21.45
N CYS A 192 -5.40 -0.15 -20.14
CA CYS A 192 -5.60 0.99 -19.27
C CYS A 192 -4.38 1.92 -19.24
N LYS A 193 -4.63 3.22 -19.14
CA LYS A 193 -3.56 4.20 -18.97
C LYS A 193 -2.92 4.09 -17.59
N ILE A 194 -1.60 3.95 -17.56
CA ILE A 194 -0.78 3.93 -16.34
C ILE A 194 0.22 5.09 -16.38
N LYS A 195 0.38 5.77 -15.25
CA LYS A 195 1.43 6.78 -15.06
C LYS A 195 2.52 6.25 -14.16
N GLU A 196 3.69 6.06 -14.74
CA GLU A 196 4.89 5.69 -13.99
C GLU A 196 5.60 6.95 -13.49
N THR A 197 6.04 6.95 -12.23
CA THR A 197 6.74 8.06 -11.60
C THR A 197 8.16 7.67 -11.17
N PRO A 198 9.07 8.64 -10.98
CA PRO A 198 10.33 8.39 -10.31
C PRO A 198 10.14 7.90 -8.85
N ASP A 199 11.15 7.22 -8.31
CA ASP A 199 11.21 6.91 -6.88
C ASP A 199 11.24 8.22 -6.05
N ASN A 200 10.59 8.20 -4.90
CA ASN A 200 10.50 9.35 -3.99
C ASN A 200 9.94 10.62 -4.63
N TYR A 201 8.95 10.50 -5.50
CA TYR A 201 8.43 11.62 -6.29
C TYR A 201 7.77 12.72 -5.44
N PHE A 202 6.85 12.34 -4.53
CA PHE A 202 6.24 13.24 -3.54
C PHE A 202 6.19 12.62 -2.12
N TRP A 203 6.99 11.60 -1.89
CA TRP A 203 7.08 10.83 -0.66
C TRP A 203 8.50 10.30 -0.45
N ILE A 204 8.80 9.85 0.75
CA ILE A 204 10.03 9.12 1.09
C ILE A 204 9.61 7.80 1.73
N HIS A 205 10.19 6.70 1.29
CA HIS A 205 9.98 5.36 1.82
C HIS A 205 11.20 4.93 2.65
N PHE A 206 10.96 4.51 3.89
CA PHE A 206 12.02 4.09 4.82
C PHE A 206 12.51 2.65 4.59
N LYS A 207 12.22 2.08 3.44
CA LYS A 207 12.70 0.82 2.85
C LYS A 207 12.93 -0.31 3.88
N GLY A 208 11.84 -0.91 4.34
CA GLY A 208 11.85 -2.01 5.29
C GLY A 208 11.86 -1.56 6.74
N GLY A 209 11.33 -0.39 7.04
CA GLY A 209 11.12 0.08 8.42
C GLY A 209 10.35 -0.90 9.28
N SER A 210 9.41 -1.65 8.69
CA SER A 210 8.68 -2.75 9.35
C SER A 210 9.56 -3.97 9.68
N VAL A 211 10.65 -4.18 8.94
CA VAL A 211 11.58 -5.31 9.11
C VAL A 211 12.81 -4.90 9.94
N PHE A 212 13.32 -3.70 9.74
CA PHE A 212 14.51 -3.16 10.40
C PHE A 212 14.14 -1.95 11.29
N LYS A 213 13.34 -2.19 12.31
CA LYS A 213 12.69 -1.16 13.12
C LYS A 213 13.64 -0.06 13.60
N ASP A 214 14.76 -0.40 14.19
CA ASP A 214 15.71 0.58 14.74
C ASP A 214 16.30 1.50 13.67
N ARG A 215 16.69 0.93 12.52
CA ARG A 215 17.18 1.70 11.38
C ARG A 215 16.11 2.61 10.80
N GLY A 216 14.90 2.10 10.69
CA GLY A 216 13.78 2.87 10.17
C GLY A 216 13.38 4.02 11.10
N LEU A 217 13.37 3.83 12.42
CA LEU A 217 13.12 4.90 13.39
C LEU A 217 14.21 5.97 13.39
N MET A 218 15.47 5.60 13.21
CA MET A 218 16.55 6.56 13.02
C MET A 218 16.31 7.43 11.78
N TRP A 219 15.92 6.83 10.65
CA TRP A 219 15.63 7.56 9.42
C TRP A 219 14.36 8.41 9.55
N LEU A 220 13.33 7.91 10.23
CA LEU A 220 12.12 8.67 10.52
C LEU A 220 12.47 9.96 11.28
N ASN A 221 13.30 9.88 12.31
CA ASN A 221 13.74 11.03 13.10
C ASN A 221 14.56 12.03 12.27
N GLN A 222 15.44 11.55 11.38
CA GLN A 222 16.21 12.41 10.46
C GLN A 222 15.33 13.18 9.47
N HIS A 223 14.09 12.71 9.22
CA HIS A 223 13.13 13.32 8.31
C HIS A 223 11.95 13.99 9.02
N SER A 224 12.13 14.32 10.31
CA SER A 224 11.07 14.91 11.15
C SER A 224 10.45 16.19 10.57
N GLN A 225 11.20 16.99 9.79
CA GLN A 225 10.69 18.19 9.11
C GLN A 225 9.45 17.93 8.23
N TYR A 226 9.19 16.70 7.82
CA TYR A 226 8.03 16.39 6.99
C TYR A 226 6.78 16.06 7.79
N TRP A 227 6.89 15.76 9.09
CA TRP A 227 5.73 15.37 9.90
C TRP A 227 5.64 16.12 11.26
N THR A 228 6.58 16.95 11.63
CA THR A 228 6.46 17.93 12.71
C THR A 228 5.98 19.27 12.15
#